data_21877e78d8fae57f67025dd3aa9145d6
#
_entry.id   21877e78d8fae57f67025dd3aa9145d6
#
_cell.length_a   1.000
_cell.length_b   1.000
_cell.length_c   1.000
_cell.angle_alpha   90.00
_cell.angle_beta   90.00
_cell.angle_gamma   90.00
#
_symmetry.space_group_name_H-M   'P 1'
#
loop_
_entity.id
_entity.type
_entity.pdbx_description
1 polymer ?
#
loop_
_entity_poly.entity_id
_entity_poly.type
_entity_poly.pdbx_seq_one_letter_code
_entity_poly.pdbx_strand_id
1 'polypeptide(L)'
;GNDLAQVLLVARNVSSLLLNFPKNYNSQLIEHAAIVEALRNGSGTEQRREYARKIADRLNHISGEYDRGWLGEVGEDSSLVLMRSLRGVQETFSLDARVLESIEAKKLTEFGKDLGEVYSDKAVLSRKDNQYNIFSPRDLIHAILKEGNSGTSLQRYKGLGEMNADQLWETTLD
;
A
#
# COMPACT_ATOMS: atom_id res chain seq x y z
N GLY A 1 18.33 -1.83 6.33
CA GLY A 1 17.85 -1.43 7.61
C GLY A 1 16.52 -0.75 7.54
N ASN A 2 15.71 -1.04 8.51
CA ASN A 2 14.35 -0.54 8.56
C ASN A 2 14.19 0.50 9.66
N ASP A 3 15.05 1.52 9.63
CA ASP A 3 14.83 2.65 10.51
C ASP A 3 13.71 3.56 9.94
N LEU A 4 13.23 4.46 10.76
CA LEU A 4 12.10 5.30 10.37
C LEU A 4 12.46 6.24 9.22
N ALA A 5 13.72 6.69 9.12
CA ALA A 5 14.14 7.54 8.00
C ALA A 5 13.97 6.81 6.67
N GLN A 6 14.37 5.56 6.61
CA GLN A 6 14.24 4.75 5.41
C GLN A 6 12.77 4.49 5.09
N VAL A 7 11.98 4.18 6.10
CA VAL A 7 10.54 3.94 5.93
C VAL A 7 9.84 5.19 5.37
N LEU A 8 10.18 6.36 5.90
CA LEU A 8 9.60 7.61 5.43
C LEU A 8 10.06 7.97 4.03
N LEU A 9 11.34 7.71 3.71
CA LEU A 9 11.84 7.97 2.36
C LEU A 9 11.11 7.11 1.33
N VAL A 10 10.95 5.83 1.61
CA VAL A 10 10.19 4.93 0.73
C VAL A 10 8.75 5.40 0.61
N ALA A 11 8.13 5.79 1.72
CA ALA A 11 6.75 6.27 1.70
C ALA A 11 6.57 7.49 0.80
N ARG A 12 7.51 8.43 0.85
CA ARG A 12 7.48 9.63 0.00
C ARG A 12 7.65 9.26 -1.48
N ASN A 13 8.58 8.37 -1.77
CA ASN A 13 8.81 7.93 -3.15
C ASN A 13 7.58 7.21 -3.71
N VAL A 14 6.97 6.35 -2.92
CA VAL A 14 5.76 5.64 -3.34
C VAL A 14 4.62 6.63 -3.58
N SER A 15 4.42 7.58 -2.67
CA SER A 15 3.38 8.60 -2.83
C SER A 15 3.55 9.39 -4.12
N SER A 16 4.78 9.78 -4.44
CA SER A 16 5.08 10.51 -5.68
C SER A 16 4.77 9.68 -6.91
N LEU A 17 5.15 8.40 -6.89
CA LEU A 17 4.88 7.51 -8.03
C LEU A 17 3.37 7.32 -8.24
N LEU A 18 2.61 7.22 -7.16
CA LEU A 18 1.16 7.04 -7.26
C LEU A 18 0.47 8.24 -7.92
N LEU A 19 1.02 9.44 -7.76
CA LEU A 19 0.46 10.63 -8.39
C LEU A 19 0.62 10.63 -9.92
N ASN A 20 1.51 9.82 -10.45
CA ASN A 20 1.79 9.79 -11.88
C ASN A 20 0.88 8.84 -12.67
N PHE A 21 0.06 8.06 -12.01
CA PHE A 21 -0.92 7.22 -12.71
C PHE A 21 -2.13 8.07 -13.13
N PRO A 22 -2.77 7.72 -14.26
CA PRO A 22 -4.00 8.42 -14.65
C PRO A 22 -5.07 8.31 -13.55
N LYS A 23 -5.86 9.36 -13.42
CA LYS A 23 -6.81 9.49 -12.30
C LYS A 23 -8.00 8.53 -12.37
N ASN A 24 -8.23 7.92 -13.53
CA ASN A 24 -9.27 6.92 -13.66
C ASN A 24 -8.93 5.59 -12.98
N TYR A 25 -7.67 5.39 -12.60
CA TYR A 25 -7.27 4.22 -11.83
C TYR A 25 -7.38 4.51 -10.33
N ASN A 26 -7.74 3.50 -9.57
CA ASN A 26 -7.81 3.62 -8.12
C ASN A 26 -6.40 3.52 -7.54
N SER A 27 -5.85 4.61 -7.06
CA SER A 27 -4.49 4.65 -6.56
C SER A 27 -4.30 3.83 -5.28
N GLN A 28 -5.35 3.66 -4.49
CA GLN A 28 -5.29 2.81 -3.30
C GLN A 28 -5.07 1.34 -3.68
N LEU A 29 -5.75 0.88 -4.74
CA LEU A 29 -5.54 -0.47 -5.24
C LEU A 29 -4.12 -0.68 -5.74
N ILE A 30 -3.59 0.30 -6.46
CA ILE A 30 -2.21 0.23 -6.96
C ILE A 30 -1.23 0.16 -5.78
N GLU A 31 -1.46 0.98 -4.76
CA GLU A 31 -0.61 1.00 -3.58
C GLU A 31 -0.61 -0.36 -2.86
N HIS A 32 -1.78 -0.93 -2.65
CA HIS A 32 -1.87 -2.23 -1.99
C HIS A 32 -1.35 -3.37 -2.87
N ALA A 33 -1.50 -3.24 -4.18
CA ALA A 33 -0.89 -4.20 -5.11
C ALA A 33 0.64 -4.18 -4.99
N ALA A 34 1.23 -3.00 -4.83
CA ALA A 34 2.68 -2.88 -4.62
C ALA A 34 3.11 -3.50 -3.30
N ILE A 35 2.35 -3.32 -2.23
CA ILE A 35 2.66 -3.89 -0.91
C ILE A 35 2.71 -5.42 -0.96
N VAL A 36 1.83 -6.04 -1.71
CA VAL A 36 1.79 -7.51 -1.84
C VAL A 36 2.60 -8.02 -3.03
N GLU A 37 3.37 -7.14 -3.68
CA GLU A 37 4.23 -7.46 -4.81
C GLU A 37 3.47 -8.08 -5.99
N ALA A 38 2.32 -7.51 -6.32
CA ALA A 38 1.42 -8.01 -7.35
C ALA A 38 1.37 -7.12 -8.59
N LEU A 39 2.33 -6.21 -8.78
CA LEU A 39 2.39 -5.32 -9.97
C LEU A 39 3.37 -5.81 -11.02
N ARG A 40 3.73 -7.09 -11.01
CA ARG A 40 4.70 -7.62 -11.96
C ARG A 40 4.06 -7.86 -13.32
N ASN A 41 4.73 -7.41 -14.36
CA ASN A 41 4.33 -7.64 -15.75
C ASN A 41 4.97 -8.92 -16.30
N GLY A 42 4.45 -9.41 -17.42
CA GLY A 42 5.01 -10.57 -18.11
C GLY A 42 4.71 -11.92 -17.50
N SER A 43 3.85 -11.95 -16.49
CA SER A 43 3.45 -13.18 -15.81
C SER A 43 2.35 -13.91 -16.59
N GLY A 44 2.34 -15.25 -16.53
CA GLY A 44 1.27 -16.04 -17.13
C GLY A 44 -0.04 -15.88 -16.37
N THR A 45 -1.12 -16.43 -16.96
CA THR A 45 -2.48 -16.29 -16.41
C THR A 45 -2.58 -16.79 -14.98
N GLU A 46 -1.98 -17.94 -14.67
CA GLU A 46 -2.02 -18.50 -13.31
C GLU A 46 -1.36 -17.56 -12.29
N GLN A 47 -0.22 -16.99 -12.67
CA GLN A 47 0.47 -16.06 -11.80
C GLN A 47 -0.34 -14.76 -11.62
N ARG A 48 -0.97 -14.29 -12.68
CA ARG A 48 -1.82 -13.10 -12.61
C ARG A 48 -3.04 -13.34 -11.73
N ARG A 49 -3.61 -14.53 -11.79
CA ARG A 49 -4.74 -14.90 -10.93
C ARG A 49 -4.30 -14.88 -9.47
N GLU A 50 -3.12 -15.38 -9.19
CA GLU A 50 -2.54 -15.33 -7.85
C GLU A 50 -2.34 -13.90 -7.38
N TYR A 51 -1.83 -13.02 -8.25
CA TYR A 51 -1.67 -11.60 -7.91
C TYR A 51 -3.00 -10.94 -7.61
N ALA A 52 -4.02 -11.19 -8.43
CA ALA A 52 -5.34 -10.61 -8.19
C ALA A 52 -5.91 -11.08 -6.84
N ARG A 53 -5.71 -12.38 -6.52
CA ARG A 53 -6.15 -12.92 -5.24
C ARG A 53 -5.41 -12.30 -4.07
N LYS A 54 -4.10 -12.11 -4.18
CA LYS A 54 -3.30 -11.47 -3.13
C LYS A 54 -3.77 -10.05 -2.85
N ILE A 55 -4.10 -9.31 -3.89
CA ILE A 55 -4.62 -7.95 -3.72
C ILE A 55 -5.98 -8.01 -3.01
N ALA A 56 -6.88 -8.89 -3.44
CA ALA A 56 -8.18 -9.03 -2.81
C ALA A 56 -8.05 -9.41 -1.33
N ASP A 57 -7.18 -10.36 -1.02
CA ASP A 57 -6.93 -10.79 0.36
C ASP A 57 -6.41 -9.64 1.20
N ARG A 58 -5.50 -8.85 0.65
CA ARG A 58 -4.96 -7.67 1.34
C ARG A 58 -6.07 -6.66 1.63
N LEU A 59 -6.91 -6.37 0.65
CA LEU A 59 -8.00 -5.42 0.83
C LEU A 59 -9.00 -5.91 1.86
N ASN A 60 -9.30 -7.20 1.87
CA ASN A 60 -10.17 -7.79 2.88
C ASN A 60 -9.56 -7.73 4.27
N HIS A 61 -8.25 -7.91 4.36
CA HIS A 61 -7.53 -7.89 5.64
C HIS A 61 -7.58 -6.51 6.29
N ILE A 62 -7.47 -5.45 5.50
CA ILE A 62 -7.44 -4.08 6.01
C ILE A 62 -8.82 -3.43 6.08
N SER A 63 -9.84 -4.05 5.51
CA SER A 63 -11.20 -3.50 5.48
C SER A 63 -11.91 -3.75 6.81
N GLY A 64 -12.84 -2.86 7.13
CA GLY A 64 -13.75 -3.08 8.23
C GLY A 64 -14.69 -4.24 7.94
N GLU A 65 -15.40 -4.68 8.97
CA GLU A 65 -16.30 -5.84 8.90
C GLU A 65 -17.30 -5.75 7.74
N TYR A 66 -17.81 -4.55 7.47
CA TYR A 66 -18.84 -4.34 6.45
C TYR A 66 -18.30 -4.07 5.05
N ASP A 67 -16.99 -3.85 4.93
CA ASP A 67 -16.36 -3.48 3.67
C ASP A 67 -15.55 -4.63 3.04
N ARG A 68 -15.68 -5.83 3.58
CA ARG A 68 -15.04 -7.02 3.06
C ARG A 68 -15.84 -7.57 1.88
N GLY A 69 -15.27 -8.55 1.23
CA GLY A 69 -15.92 -9.19 0.11
C GLY A 69 -15.24 -8.89 -1.21
N TRP A 70 -13.99 -8.45 -1.16
CA TRP A 70 -13.19 -8.27 -2.36
C TRP A 70 -12.88 -9.61 -2.99
N LEU A 71 -13.03 -9.67 -4.31
CA LEU A 71 -12.66 -10.82 -5.12
C LEU A 71 -11.69 -10.37 -6.20
N GLY A 72 -10.71 -11.21 -6.50
CA GLY A 72 -9.73 -10.95 -7.55
C GLY A 72 -9.84 -11.94 -8.68
N GLU A 73 -9.84 -11.45 -9.89
CA GLU A 73 -9.95 -12.24 -11.12
C GLU A 73 -8.99 -11.70 -12.18
N VAL A 74 -8.81 -12.47 -13.24
CA VAL A 74 -8.05 -12.01 -14.40
C VAL A 74 -9.06 -11.75 -15.53
N GLY A 75 -8.99 -10.55 -16.10
CA GLY A 75 -9.84 -10.19 -17.22
C GLY A 75 -9.41 -10.82 -18.53
N GLU A 76 -10.25 -10.71 -19.57
CA GLU A 76 -9.95 -11.24 -20.90
C GLU A 76 -8.70 -10.64 -21.50
N ASP A 77 -8.41 -9.38 -21.17
CA ASP A 77 -7.20 -8.65 -21.62
C ASP A 77 -6.00 -8.86 -20.70
N SER A 78 -6.07 -9.85 -19.82
CA SER A 78 -5.04 -10.15 -18.82
C SER A 78 -4.90 -9.10 -17.71
N SER A 79 -5.87 -8.21 -17.58
CA SER A 79 -5.92 -7.24 -16.46
C SER A 79 -6.16 -7.94 -15.15
N LEU A 80 -5.66 -7.34 -14.08
CA LEU A 80 -6.04 -7.75 -12.73
C LEU A 80 -7.33 -7.03 -12.38
N VAL A 81 -8.39 -7.79 -12.11
CA VAL A 81 -9.71 -7.23 -11.86
C VAL A 81 -10.10 -7.47 -10.41
N LEU A 82 -10.41 -6.41 -9.71
CA LEU A 82 -10.84 -6.45 -8.32
C LEU A 82 -12.28 -6.00 -8.22
N MET A 83 -13.10 -6.80 -7.56
CA MET A 83 -14.53 -6.57 -7.47
C MET A 83 -15.00 -6.68 -6.04
N ARG A 84 -15.96 -5.85 -5.68
CA ARG A 84 -16.71 -6.03 -4.43
C ARG A 84 -18.15 -5.55 -4.61
N SER A 85 -19.03 -6.07 -3.76
CA SER A 85 -20.39 -5.57 -3.67
C SER A 85 -20.52 -4.77 -2.38
N LEU A 86 -20.93 -3.51 -2.49
CA LEU A 86 -21.10 -2.63 -1.35
C LEU A 86 -22.51 -2.08 -1.36
N ARG A 87 -23.30 -2.43 -0.35
CA ARG A 87 -24.71 -2.00 -0.23
C ARG A 87 -25.52 -2.32 -1.49
N GLY A 88 -25.31 -3.52 -2.04
CA GLY A 88 -26.02 -3.95 -3.23
C GLY A 88 -25.50 -3.40 -4.54
N VAL A 89 -24.46 -2.56 -4.51
CA VAL A 89 -23.84 -2.02 -5.73
C VAL A 89 -22.52 -2.73 -5.96
N GLN A 90 -22.34 -3.29 -7.15
CA GLN A 90 -21.09 -3.93 -7.53
C GLN A 90 -20.12 -2.88 -8.05
N GLU A 91 -18.93 -2.87 -7.45
CA GLU A 91 -17.82 -2.04 -7.92
C GLU A 91 -16.77 -2.93 -8.55
N THR A 92 -16.23 -2.51 -9.69
CA THR A 92 -15.20 -3.24 -10.41
C THR A 92 -14.05 -2.28 -10.76
N PHE A 93 -12.83 -2.71 -10.46
CA PHE A 93 -11.62 -1.94 -10.74
C PHE A 93 -10.67 -2.82 -11.52
N SER A 94 -10.03 -2.27 -12.56
CA SER A 94 -9.08 -3.01 -13.38
C SER A 94 -7.71 -2.36 -13.34
N LEU A 95 -6.69 -3.19 -13.20
CA LEU A 95 -5.31 -2.81 -13.40
C LEU A 95 -4.85 -3.46 -14.70
N ASP A 96 -4.86 -2.69 -15.78
CA ASP A 96 -4.60 -3.18 -17.12
C ASP A 96 -3.14 -3.00 -17.54
N ALA A 97 -2.82 -3.31 -18.79
CA ALA A 97 -1.47 -3.20 -19.32
C ALA A 97 -0.89 -1.80 -19.16
N ARG A 98 -1.74 -0.78 -19.26
CA ARG A 98 -1.31 0.61 -19.11
C ARG A 98 -0.70 0.86 -17.74
N VAL A 99 -1.23 0.24 -16.71
CA VAL A 99 -0.66 0.30 -15.36
C VAL A 99 0.49 -0.69 -15.23
N LEU A 100 0.25 -1.96 -15.59
CA LEU A 100 1.19 -3.05 -15.31
C LEU A 100 2.49 -2.95 -16.10
N GLU A 101 2.46 -2.32 -17.28
CA GLU A 101 3.64 -2.13 -18.12
C GLU A 101 4.31 -0.78 -17.92
N SER A 102 3.78 0.04 -17.03
CA SER A 102 4.30 1.39 -16.82
C SER A 102 5.65 1.39 -16.12
N ILE A 103 6.41 2.45 -16.34
CA ILE A 103 7.66 2.69 -15.62
C ILE A 103 7.38 2.85 -14.12
N GLU A 104 6.28 3.50 -13.79
CA GLU A 104 5.87 3.71 -12.40
C GLU A 104 5.63 2.39 -11.68
N ALA A 105 4.98 1.44 -12.34
CA ALA A 105 4.74 0.12 -11.75
C ALA A 105 6.05 -0.63 -11.52
N LYS A 106 7.00 -0.51 -12.45
CA LYS A 106 8.32 -1.12 -12.29
C LYS A 106 9.05 -0.53 -11.09
N LYS A 107 9.00 0.79 -10.94
CA LYS A 107 9.64 1.47 -9.81
C LYS A 107 8.98 1.08 -8.49
N LEU A 108 7.65 0.98 -8.45
CA LEU A 108 6.94 0.51 -7.27
C LEU A 108 7.35 -0.93 -6.91
N THR A 109 7.52 -1.78 -7.91
CA THR A 109 7.94 -3.17 -7.70
C THR A 109 9.31 -3.24 -7.03
N GLU A 110 10.21 -2.30 -7.34
CA GLU A 110 11.53 -2.23 -6.71
C GLU A 110 11.45 -1.98 -5.21
N PHE A 111 10.39 -1.33 -4.73
CA PHE A 111 10.17 -1.10 -3.31
C PHE A 111 9.42 -2.26 -2.63
N GLY A 112 9.03 -3.29 -3.38
CA GLY A 112 8.13 -4.32 -2.88
C GLY A 112 8.57 -4.99 -1.60
N LYS A 113 9.86 -5.33 -1.49
CA LYS A 113 10.37 -5.96 -0.28
C LYS A 113 10.25 -5.04 0.93
N ASP A 114 10.65 -3.78 0.77
CA ASP A 114 10.57 -2.80 1.86
C ASP A 114 9.11 -2.56 2.26
N LEU A 115 8.22 -2.47 1.28
CA LEU A 115 6.80 -2.28 1.55
C LEU A 115 6.21 -3.47 2.31
N GLY A 116 6.54 -4.68 1.90
CA GLY A 116 6.08 -5.88 2.58
C GLY A 116 6.56 -5.95 4.02
N GLU A 117 7.82 -5.63 4.26
CA GLU A 117 8.39 -5.67 5.60
C GLU A 117 7.69 -4.69 6.56
N VAL A 118 7.27 -3.53 6.07
CA VAL A 118 6.66 -2.52 6.92
C VAL A 118 5.15 -2.70 7.06
N TYR A 119 4.45 -2.95 5.94
CA TYR A 119 3.00 -2.83 5.90
C TYR A 119 2.24 -4.16 5.86
N SER A 120 2.91 -5.30 5.70
CA SER A 120 2.19 -6.57 5.61
C SER A 120 1.53 -6.96 6.93
N ASP A 121 2.14 -6.61 8.05
CA ASP A 121 1.54 -6.78 9.37
C ASP A 121 1.02 -5.45 9.88
N LYS A 122 0.26 -5.49 10.96
CA LYS A 122 -0.31 -4.30 11.55
C LYS A 122 0.78 -3.35 12.04
N ALA A 123 0.70 -2.10 11.63
CA ALA A 123 1.57 -1.03 12.10
C ALA A 123 0.72 0.08 12.71
N VAL A 124 1.23 0.70 13.77
CA VAL A 124 0.54 1.76 14.49
C VAL A 124 1.50 2.91 14.73
N LEU A 125 1.11 4.10 14.31
CA LEU A 125 1.82 5.31 14.64
C LEU A 125 1.20 5.89 15.91
N SER A 126 2.04 6.18 16.90
CA SER A 126 1.58 6.69 18.19
C SER A 126 2.24 8.01 18.52
N ARG A 127 1.48 8.93 19.10
CA ARG A 127 1.98 10.14 19.71
C ARG A 127 1.07 10.50 20.88
N LYS A 128 1.62 10.45 22.09
CA LYS A 128 0.83 10.64 23.32
C LYS A 128 -0.37 9.69 23.33
N ASP A 129 -1.58 10.20 23.39
CA ASP A 129 -2.81 9.39 23.44
C ASP A 129 -3.38 9.08 22.06
N ASN A 130 -2.79 9.62 21.01
CA ASN A 130 -3.28 9.41 19.64
C ASN A 130 -2.59 8.23 18.99
N GLN A 131 -3.39 7.37 18.36
CA GLN A 131 -2.88 6.21 17.63
C GLN A 131 -3.54 6.14 16.26
N TYR A 132 -2.75 5.76 15.27
CA TYR A 132 -3.20 5.63 13.88
C TYR A 132 -2.81 4.27 13.35
N ASN A 133 -3.77 3.55 12.78
CA ASN A 133 -3.47 2.32 12.06
C ASN A 133 -2.84 2.70 10.71
N ILE A 134 -1.69 2.10 10.44
CA ILE A 134 -0.92 2.40 9.23
C ILE A 134 -0.96 1.17 8.33
N PHE A 135 -1.71 1.25 7.24
CA PHE A 135 -1.85 0.16 6.29
C PHE A 135 -1.08 0.40 5.01
N SER A 136 -0.54 1.61 4.83
CA SER A 136 0.11 1.96 3.57
C SER A 136 1.07 3.13 3.77
N PRO A 137 2.00 3.34 2.82
CA PRO A 137 2.88 4.51 2.84
C PRO A 137 2.13 5.83 2.95
N ARG A 138 1.01 5.99 2.23
CA ARG A 138 0.25 7.24 2.30
C ARG A 138 -0.42 7.45 3.65
N ASP A 139 -0.86 6.36 4.28
CA ASP A 139 -1.38 6.45 5.65
C ASP A 139 -0.32 6.98 6.60
N LEU A 140 0.91 6.49 6.47
CA LEU A 140 2.01 6.93 7.32
C LEU A 140 2.29 8.42 7.15
N ILE A 141 2.42 8.87 5.91
CA ILE A 141 2.68 10.28 5.63
C ILE A 141 1.56 11.14 6.18
N HIS A 142 0.32 10.76 5.92
CA HIS A 142 -0.85 11.50 6.37
C HIS A 142 -0.88 11.64 7.91
N ALA A 143 -0.62 10.54 8.61
CA ALA A 143 -0.63 10.53 10.06
C ALA A 143 0.49 11.40 10.65
N ILE A 144 1.70 11.31 10.07
CA ILE A 144 2.84 12.10 10.53
C ILE A 144 2.60 13.59 10.30
N LEU A 145 2.08 13.96 9.13
CA LEU A 145 1.77 15.36 8.85
C LEU A 145 0.70 15.90 9.78
N LYS A 146 -0.25 15.07 10.17
CA LYS A 146 -1.31 15.48 11.09
C LYS A 146 -0.82 15.66 12.52
N GLU A 147 0.04 14.76 12.99
CA GLU A 147 0.50 14.76 14.39
C GLU A 147 1.75 15.63 14.63
N GLY A 148 2.49 15.96 13.59
CA GLY A 148 3.77 16.61 13.73
C GLY A 148 4.90 15.60 13.89
N ASN A 149 6.09 16.11 14.19
CA ASN A 149 7.30 15.30 14.15
C ASN A 149 7.75 14.77 15.50
N SER A 150 7.67 15.59 16.52
CA SER A 150 8.26 15.25 17.81
C SER A 150 7.37 14.30 18.60
N GLY A 151 7.99 13.27 19.15
CA GLY A 151 7.28 12.33 20.01
C GLY A 151 6.46 11.28 19.30
N THR A 152 6.57 11.18 17.96
CA THR A 152 5.90 10.10 17.23
C THR A 152 6.75 8.85 17.21
N SER A 153 6.11 7.70 17.30
CA SER A 153 6.78 6.42 17.15
C SER A 153 5.93 5.47 16.32
N LEU A 154 6.59 4.62 15.55
CA LEU A 154 5.94 3.61 14.74
C LEU A 154 6.25 2.23 15.32
N GLN A 155 5.20 1.50 15.68
CA GLN A 155 5.32 0.15 16.17
C GLN A 155 4.72 -0.82 15.16
N ARG A 156 5.42 -1.92 14.91
CA ARG A 156 4.95 -2.96 14.01
C ARG A 156 4.70 -4.23 14.80
N TYR A 157 3.69 -4.94 14.38
CA TYR A 157 3.35 -6.21 15.01
C TYR A 157 4.47 -7.24 14.75
N LYS A 158 4.50 -8.27 15.57
CA LYS A 158 5.48 -9.38 15.47
C LYS A 158 6.94 -8.98 15.65
N GLY A 159 7.20 -8.03 16.55
CA GLY A 159 8.54 -7.85 17.09
C GLY A 159 9.54 -7.12 16.21
N LEU A 160 9.06 -6.36 15.25
CA LEU A 160 9.97 -5.53 14.47
C LEU A 160 10.35 -4.23 15.18
N GLY A 161 9.87 -4.06 16.40
CA GLY A 161 10.31 -2.99 17.27
C GLY A 161 9.64 -1.65 17.01
N GLU A 162 10.04 -0.70 17.82
CA GLU A 162 9.56 0.66 17.75
C GLU A 162 10.54 1.54 16.98
N MET A 163 10.02 2.43 16.15
CA MET A 163 10.80 3.41 15.41
C MET A 163 10.37 4.80 15.82
N ASN A 164 11.34 5.67 16.12
CA ASN A 164 11.07 7.03 16.55
C ASN A 164 11.44 8.03 15.46
N ALA A 165 10.63 9.07 15.33
CA ALA A 165 10.77 10.07 14.28
C ALA A 165 11.51 11.33 14.71
N ASP A 166 11.89 11.44 15.98
CA ASP A 166 12.28 12.71 16.58
C ASP A 166 13.37 13.48 15.85
N GLN A 167 14.41 12.80 15.40
CA GLN A 167 15.52 13.47 14.73
C GLN A 167 15.45 13.38 13.19
N LEU A 168 14.55 12.56 12.68
CA LEU A 168 14.50 12.26 11.25
C LEU A 168 13.50 13.13 10.51
N TRP A 169 12.58 13.72 11.22
CA TRP A 169 11.51 14.49 10.63
C TRP A 169 12.02 15.66 9.80
N GLU A 170 12.91 16.46 10.37
CA GLU A 170 13.40 17.66 9.71
C GLU A 170 14.16 17.38 8.42
N THR A 171 14.88 16.28 8.38
CA THR A 171 15.68 15.93 7.21
C THR A 171 14.92 15.16 6.17
N THR A 172 13.78 14.57 6.53
CA THR A 172 13.04 13.65 5.65
C THR A 172 11.82 14.29 5.02
N LEU A 173 11.12 15.14 5.73
CA LEU A 173 9.83 15.68 5.28
C LEU A 173 9.81 17.17 5.00
N ASP A 174 10.92 17.83 5.12
CA ASP A 174 11.03 19.25 4.78
C ASP A 174 10.90 19.53 3.29
#